data_c5241f4f4e74477334495d1c8055f6d8
#
_entry.id   c5241f4f4e74477334495d1c8055f6d8
#
_cell.length_a   1.000
_cell.length_b   1.000
_cell.length_c   1.000
_cell.angle_alpha   90.00
_cell.angle_beta   90.00
_cell.angle_gamma   90.00
#
_symmetry.space_group_name_H-M   'P 1'
#
loop_
_entity.id
_entity.type
_entity.pdbx_description
1 polymer ?
#
loop_
_entity_poly.entity_id
_entity_poly.type
_entity_poly.pdbx_seq_one_letter_code
_entity_poly.pdbx_strand_id
1 'polypeptide(L)'
;EMVLRLVGSEMCIRDRTAGRGTKGTGARKTVPAYFEGGQIPLYRRIPKLRGLNNPPKMSYVVVNVSDLEEKAAEGEVNPDVLRELGLTRKKGLVKVLGDGEVTKKIDLKIHAISEVAKSKIESAGGSVEIISE
;
A
#
# COMPACT_ATOMS: atom_id res chain seq x y z
N GLU A 1 -17.16 -28.06 24.64
CA GLU A 1 -15.94 -27.41 24.02
C GLU A 1 -14.86 -28.40 23.58
N MET A 2 -14.92 -29.64 23.97
CA MET A 2 -14.00 -30.68 23.46
C MET A 2 -14.31 -31.20 22.06
N VAL A 3 -15.50 -30.94 21.55
CA VAL A 3 -15.96 -31.47 20.26
C VAL A 3 -15.26 -30.86 19.04
N LEU A 4 -14.75 -29.65 19.16
CA LEU A 4 -14.08 -28.96 18.05
C LEU A 4 -12.62 -29.38 17.79
N ARG A 5 -12.06 -30.26 18.62
CA ARG A 5 -10.70 -30.78 18.48
C ARG A 5 -10.59 -32.21 17.98
N LEU A 6 -11.71 -32.88 17.79
CA LEU A 6 -11.69 -34.20 17.19
C LEU A 6 -11.34 -34.08 15.71
N VAL A 7 -10.24 -34.70 15.37
CA VAL A 7 -9.79 -34.82 13.97
C VAL A 7 -10.81 -35.64 13.20
N GLY A 8 -11.58 -35.00 12.41
CA GLY A 8 -12.73 -35.54 11.72
C GLY A 8 -14.02 -35.06 12.37
N SER A 9 -14.95 -34.60 11.55
CA SER A 9 -16.27 -34.25 11.99
C SER A 9 -16.95 -35.50 12.58
N GLU A 10 -17.98 -35.30 13.36
CA GLU A 10 -18.77 -36.44 13.94
C GLU A 10 -19.25 -37.41 12.89
N MET A 11 -19.48 -36.94 11.65
CA MET A 11 -19.79 -37.81 10.50
C MET A 11 -18.64 -38.74 10.14
N CYS A 12 -17.40 -38.39 10.45
CA CYS A 12 -16.20 -39.19 10.15
C CYS A 12 -15.85 -40.20 11.23
N ILE A 13 -16.58 -40.24 12.36
CA ILE A 13 -16.37 -41.25 13.43
C ILE A 13 -16.57 -42.68 12.90
N ARG A 14 -17.45 -42.85 11.91
CA ARG A 14 -17.67 -44.13 11.24
C ARG A 14 -16.75 -44.42 10.08
N ASP A 15 -15.95 -43.46 9.67
CA ASP A 15 -15.00 -43.62 8.58
C ASP A 15 -13.63 -44.07 9.12
N ARG A 16 -13.13 -45.15 8.56
CA ARG A 16 -11.79 -45.70 8.92
C ARG A 16 -10.64 -44.76 8.62
N THR A 17 -10.82 -43.85 7.69
CA THR A 17 -9.77 -43.00 7.17
C THR A 17 -9.95 -41.52 7.48
N ALA A 18 -10.96 -41.13 8.22
CA ALA A 18 -11.34 -39.75 8.51
C ALA A 18 -11.47 -38.88 7.23
N GLY A 19 -12.06 -39.45 6.17
CA GLY A 19 -12.23 -38.80 4.87
C GLY A 19 -10.93 -38.57 4.06
N ARG A 20 -9.81 -39.13 4.50
CA ARG A 20 -8.48 -38.92 3.83
C ARG A 20 -8.12 -39.92 2.74
N GLY A 21 -8.94 -40.97 2.60
CA GLY A 21 -8.66 -42.06 1.65
C GLY A 21 -7.53 -42.97 2.10
N THR A 22 -6.98 -43.74 1.12
CA THR A 22 -5.94 -44.76 1.37
C THR A 22 -4.62 -44.25 0.87
N LYS A 23 -3.58 -44.17 1.47
CA LYS A 23 -2.23 -43.71 1.01
C LYS A 23 -2.24 -42.30 0.39
N GLY A 24 -1.10 -41.74 0.21
CA GLY A 24 -0.87 -40.43 -0.38
C GLY A 24 -0.45 -39.36 0.65
N THR A 25 0.05 -38.27 0.15
CA THR A 25 0.61 -37.18 0.97
C THR A 25 -0.45 -36.51 1.82
N GLY A 26 -1.65 -36.32 1.28
CA GLY A 26 -2.77 -35.72 1.99
C GLY A 26 -3.33 -36.58 3.14
N ALA A 27 -3.07 -37.91 3.13
CA ALA A 27 -3.47 -38.79 4.21
C ALA A 27 -2.51 -38.77 5.41
N ARG A 28 -1.25 -38.39 5.20
CA ARG A 28 -0.18 -38.50 6.21
C ARG A 28 0.35 -37.15 6.68
N LYS A 29 0.37 -36.17 5.80
CA LYS A 29 0.89 -34.82 6.05
C LYS A 29 0.06 -33.77 5.30
N THR A 30 0.21 -32.53 5.69
CA THR A 30 -0.30 -31.40 4.92
C THR A 30 0.65 -31.15 3.76
N VAL A 31 0.11 -31.05 2.54
CA VAL A 31 0.88 -30.66 1.37
C VAL A 31 1.18 -29.16 1.42
N PRO A 32 2.44 -28.70 1.26
CA PRO A 32 2.74 -27.29 1.19
C PRO A 32 1.96 -26.60 0.07
N ALA A 33 1.45 -25.40 0.31
CA ALA A 33 0.64 -24.66 -0.67
C ALA A 33 1.36 -24.35 -1.98
N TYR A 34 2.69 -24.29 -1.95
CA TYR A 34 3.54 -24.05 -3.12
C TYR A 34 3.99 -25.32 -3.86
N PHE A 35 3.47 -26.50 -3.47
CA PHE A 35 3.86 -27.76 -4.12
C PHE A 35 3.07 -28.00 -5.41
N GLU A 36 3.79 -28.06 -6.53
CA GLU A 36 3.24 -28.22 -7.88
C GLU A 36 3.41 -29.66 -8.41
N GLY A 37 3.27 -30.67 -7.57
CA GLY A 37 3.30 -32.09 -7.99
C GLY A 37 4.67 -32.60 -8.46
N GLY A 38 5.77 -31.93 -8.08
CA GLY A 38 7.13 -32.28 -8.53
C GLY A 38 7.63 -31.46 -9.72
N GLN A 39 6.79 -30.65 -10.32
CA GLN A 39 7.18 -29.64 -11.31
C GLN A 39 7.96 -28.52 -10.62
N ILE A 40 8.87 -27.88 -11.37
CA ILE A 40 9.61 -26.72 -10.88
C ILE A 40 8.60 -25.60 -10.56
N PRO A 41 8.57 -25.07 -9.32
CA PRO A 41 7.65 -24.04 -8.93
C PRO A 41 7.73 -22.78 -9.80
N LEU A 42 6.61 -22.09 -10.00
CA LEU A 42 6.49 -20.94 -10.87
C LEU A 42 7.55 -19.86 -10.59
N TYR A 43 7.82 -19.57 -9.33
CA TYR A 43 8.82 -18.56 -8.93
C TYR A 43 10.26 -18.92 -9.38
N ARG A 44 10.56 -20.20 -9.63
CA ARG A 44 11.85 -20.64 -10.21
C ARG A 44 11.87 -20.63 -11.73
N ARG A 45 10.69 -20.68 -12.36
CA ARG A 45 10.56 -20.65 -13.83
C ARG A 45 10.57 -19.22 -14.37
N ILE A 46 10.18 -18.25 -13.55
CA ILE A 46 10.18 -16.83 -13.93
C ILE A 46 11.63 -16.37 -14.13
N PRO A 47 11.96 -15.69 -15.24
CA PRO A 47 13.26 -15.11 -15.45
C PRO A 47 13.66 -14.17 -14.32
N LYS A 48 14.91 -14.19 -13.92
CA LYS A 48 15.42 -13.19 -12.96
C LYS A 48 15.30 -11.80 -13.56
N LEU A 49 14.71 -10.88 -12.80
CA LEU A 49 14.71 -9.48 -13.18
C LEU A 49 16.16 -9.01 -13.27
N ARG A 50 16.59 -8.64 -14.48
CA ARG A 50 17.91 -8.05 -14.72
C ARG A 50 17.78 -6.55 -14.60
N GLY A 51 18.73 -5.91 -13.99
CA GLY A 51 18.77 -4.46 -13.85
C GLY A 51 19.46 -4.05 -12.56
N LEU A 52 19.83 -2.81 -12.50
CA LEU A 52 20.38 -2.17 -11.33
C LEU A 52 19.21 -1.67 -10.46
N ASN A 53 19.04 -2.24 -9.28
CA ASN A 53 18.20 -1.60 -8.28
C ASN A 53 18.95 -0.38 -7.75
N ASN A 54 18.36 0.80 -7.88
CA ASN A 54 18.89 2.02 -7.30
C ASN A 54 18.46 2.12 -5.82
N PRO A 55 19.30 1.71 -4.84
CA PRO A 55 18.95 1.73 -3.42
C PRO A 55 18.61 3.14 -2.91
N PRO A 56 19.34 4.21 -3.33
CA PRO A 56 19.08 5.55 -2.86
C PRO A 56 17.99 6.28 -3.65
N LYS A 57 16.99 5.58 -4.18
CA LYS A 57 15.86 6.21 -4.85
C LYS A 57 15.08 7.09 -3.87
N MET A 58 15.16 8.39 -4.06
CA MET A 58 14.27 9.33 -3.37
C MET A 58 12.83 9.12 -3.87
N SER A 59 11.94 8.82 -2.98
CA SER A 59 10.51 8.67 -3.28
C SER A 59 9.71 9.74 -2.55
N TYR A 60 8.94 10.49 -3.31
CA TYR A 60 7.99 11.44 -2.75
C TYR A 60 6.63 10.78 -2.50
N VAL A 61 5.99 11.16 -1.42
CA VAL A 61 4.57 10.91 -1.22
C VAL A 61 3.81 11.99 -2.00
N VAL A 62 3.00 11.57 -2.95
CA VAL A 62 2.27 12.48 -3.81
C VAL A 62 0.92 12.82 -3.18
N VAL A 63 0.56 14.11 -3.23
CA VAL A 63 -0.75 14.65 -2.84
C VAL A 63 -1.24 15.52 -4.00
N ASN A 64 -2.49 15.37 -4.40
CA ASN A 64 -3.09 16.21 -5.42
C ASN A 64 -3.74 17.46 -4.83
N VAL A 65 -3.86 18.46 -5.66
CA VAL A 65 -4.50 19.73 -5.30
C VAL A 65 -5.98 19.52 -4.97
N SER A 66 -6.68 18.62 -5.67
CA SER A 66 -8.05 18.21 -5.35
C SER A 66 -8.21 17.68 -3.92
N ASP A 67 -7.26 16.85 -3.48
CA ASP A 67 -7.30 16.27 -2.13
C ASP A 67 -7.09 17.36 -1.05
N LEU A 68 -6.30 18.38 -1.38
CA LEU A 68 -6.11 19.54 -0.50
C LEU A 68 -7.39 20.38 -0.42
N GLU A 69 -8.05 20.62 -1.54
CA GLU A 69 -9.32 21.37 -1.57
C GLU A 69 -10.42 20.69 -0.73
N GLU A 70 -10.49 19.36 -0.78
CA GLU A 70 -11.49 18.59 -0.04
C GLU A 70 -11.23 18.54 1.46
N LYS A 71 -9.97 18.33 1.86
CA LYS A 71 -9.63 17.97 3.24
C LYS A 71 -8.89 19.03 4.01
N ALA A 72 -8.16 19.92 3.34
CA ALA A 72 -7.48 20.99 4.02
C ALA A 72 -8.45 22.14 4.33
N ALA A 73 -8.33 22.68 5.54
CA ALA A 73 -8.93 23.97 5.88
C ALA A 73 -8.11 25.10 5.25
N GLU A 74 -8.69 26.28 5.18
CA GLU A 74 -7.95 27.47 4.79
C GLU A 74 -6.85 27.77 5.82
N GLY A 75 -5.65 28.08 5.34
CA GLY A 75 -4.51 28.44 6.17
C GLY A 75 -3.24 27.65 5.89
N GLU A 76 -2.39 27.53 6.88
CA GLU A 76 -1.06 26.92 6.75
C GLU A 76 -1.13 25.39 6.75
N VAL A 77 -0.59 24.78 5.71
CA VAL A 77 -0.54 23.33 5.53
C VAL A 77 0.90 22.85 5.51
N ASN A 78 1.28 22.18 6.60
CA ASN A 78 2.58 21.53 6.79
C ASN A 78 2.49 20.02 6.52
N PRO A 79 3.61 19.31 6.31
CA PRO A 79 3.61 17.85 6.13
C PRO A 79 2.97 17.08 7.29
N ASP A 80 3.02 17.62 8.52
CA ASP A 80 2.40 16.98 9.68
C ASP A 80 0.88 17.13 9.66
N VAL A 81 0.36 18.28 9.28
CA VAL A 81 -1.08 18.49 9.04
C VAL A 81 -1.61 17.57 7.96
N LEU A 82 -0.84 17.34 6.88
CA LEU A 82 -1.22 16.40 5.83
C LEU A 82 -1.29 14.94 6.33
N ARG A 83 -0.51 14.60 7.35
CA ARG A 83 -0.59 13.27 8.00
C ARG A 83 -1.82 13.16 8.89
N GLU A 84 -2.15 14.20 9.67
CA GLU A 84 -3.35 14.24 10.51
C GLU A 84 -4.62 14.15 9.68
N LEU A 85 -4.66 14.81 8.53
CA LEU A 85 -5.75 14.74 7.56
C LEU A 85 -5.83 13.38 6.81
N GLY A 86 -4.84 12.51 7.02
CA GLY A 86 -4.78 11.18 6.39
C GLY A 86 -4.44 11.20 4.90
N LEU A 87 -3.96 12.32 4.37
CA LEU A 87 -3.52 12.45 2.97
C LEU A 87 -2.17 11.77 2.75
N THR A 88 -1.31 11.75 3.76
CA THR A 88 -0.02 11.08 3.71
C THR A 88 0.07 10.01 4.79
N ARG A 89 0.16 8.74 4.41
CA ARG A 89 0.28 7.61 5.35
C ARG A 89 1.71 7.31 5.76
N LYS A 90 2.68 7.64 4.91
CA LYS A 90 4.10 7.33 5.13
C LYS A 90 4.86 8.59 5.56
N LYS A 91 5.80 8.43 6.47
CA LYS A 91 6.80 9.45 6.72
C LYS A 91 7.72 9.52 5.49
N GLY A 92 7.96 10.71 4.97
CA GLY A 92 8.80 10.92 3.80
C GLY A 92 8.57 12.29 3.17
N LEU A 93 9.33 12.56 2.13
CA LEU A 93 9.24 13.79 1.37
C LEU A 93 7.87 13.89 0.68
N VAL A 94 7.21 15.02 0.80
CA VAL A 94 5.89 15.28 0.21
C VAL A 94 6.05 16.12 -1.05
N LYS A 95 5.35 15.72 -2.12
CA LYS A 95 5.27 16.47 -3.37
C LYS A 95 3.81 16.72 -3.73
N VAL A 96 3.46 17.98 -4.00
CA VAL A 96 2.13 18.36 -4.46
C VAL A 96 2.08 18.42 -5.98
N LEU A 97 1.06 17.80 -6.57
CA LEU A 97 0.77 17.78 -7.98
C LEU A 97 -0.51 18.57 -8.31
N GLY A 98 -0.56 19.13 -9.51
CA GLY A 98 -1.60 20.06 -9.95
C GLY A 98 -2.87 19.43 -10.50
N ASP A 99 -3.24 18.23 -10.09
CA ASP A 99 -4.52 17.63 -10.47
C ASP A 99 -5.66 18.20 -9.60
N GLY A 100 -6.74 18.62 -10.27
CA GLY A 100 -7.87 19.31 -9.64
C GLY A 100 -7.80 20.83 -9.70
N GLU A 101 -8.78 21.49 -9.11
CA GLU A 101 -8.90 22.95 -8.99
C GLU A 101 -8.77 23.37 -7.53
N VAL A 102 -8.32 24.59 -7.28
CA VAL A 102 -8.22 25.20 -5.96
C VAL A 102 -8.99 26.51 -5.94
N THR A 103 -9.90 26.62 -5.01
CA THR A 103 -10.64 27.85 -4.74
C THR A 103 -10.26 28.47 -3.40
N LYS A 104 -9.76 27.66 -2.47
CA LYS A 104 -9.37 28.07 -1.14
C LYS A 104 -7.98 28.67 -1.10
N LYS A 105 -7.80 29.67 -0.23
CA LYS A 105 -6.47 30.21 0.03
C LYS A 105 -5.71 29.28 0.96
N ILE A 106 -4.63 28.67 0.44
CA ILE A 106 -3.83 27.68 1.16
C ILE A 106 -2.36 28.11 1.12
N ASP A 107 -1.72 28.22 2.27
CA ASP A 107 -0.31 28.49 2.41
C ASP A 107 0.43 27.16 2.64
N LEU A 108 1.18 26.70 1.63
CA LEU A 108 1.82 25.39 1.64
C LEU A 108 3.29 25.47 2.05
N LYS A 109 3.67 24.64 3.04
CA LYS A 109 5.08 24.36 3.37
C LYS A 109 5.38 22.89 3.09
N ILE A 110 6.09 22.60 1.98
CA ILE A 110 6.32 21.26 1.47
C ILE A 110 7.70 21.08 0.86
N HIS A 111 8.11 19.84 0.59
CA HIS A 111 9.44 19.54 0.06
C HIS A 111 9.55 19.73 -1.45
N ALA A 112 8.48 19.49 -2.21
CA ALA A 112 8.45 19.70 -3.65
C ALA A 112 7.05 20.01 -4.16
N ILE A 113 6.96 20.75 -5.27
CA ILE A 113 5.71 21.10 -5.94
C ILE A 113 5.90 21.04 -7.45
N SER A 114 4.84 20.77 -8.20
CA SER A 114 4.85 20.91 -9.66
C SER A 114 4.54 22.36 -10.06
N GLU A 115 5.05 22.80 -11.20
CA GLU A 115 4.81 24.16 -11.73
C GLU A 115 3.32 24.45 -11.87
N VAL A 116 2.55 23.47 -12.37
CA VAL A 116 1.09 23.60 -12.53
C VAL A 116 0.38 23.76 -11.18
N ALA A 117 0.79 23.01 -10.15
CA ALA A 117 0.23 23.16 -8.82
C ALA A 117 0.55 24.52 -8.22
N LYS A 118 1.79 24.99 -8.39
CA LYS A 118 2.23 26.29 -7.91
C LYS A 118 1.40 27.42 -8.50
N SER A 119 1.23 27.42 -9.84
CA SER A 119 0.42 28.43 -10.53
C SER A 119 -1.03 28.45 -10.08
N LYS A 120 -1.64 27.29 -9.82
CA LYS A 120 -3.03 27.18 -9.32
C LYS A 120 -3.18 27.76 -7.91
N ILE A 121 -2.25 27.44 -7.01
CA ILE A 121 -2.28 27.91 -5.63
C ILE A 121 -2.02 29.43 -5.56
N GLU A 122 -1.06 29.95 -6.32
CA GLU A 122 -0.79 31.38 -6.42
C GLU A 122 -1.99 32.13 -7.02
N SER A 123 -2.69 31.55 -8.01
CA SER A 123 -3.90 32.12 -8.60
C SER A 123 -5.05 32.18 -7.60
N ALA A 124 -5.14 31.24 -6.67
CA ALA A 124 -6.10 31.21 -5.56
C ALA A 124 -5.69 32.14 -4.39
N GLY A 125 -4.54 32.82 -4.49
CA GLY A 125 -4.05 33.76 -3.48
C GLY A 125 -3.28 33.12 -2.33
N GLY A 126 -2.91 31.85 -2.45
CA GLY A 126 -2.05 31.14 -1.49
C GLY A 126 -0.56 31.40 -1.71
N SER A 127 0.27 30.99 -0.77
CA SER A 127 1.73 31.04 -0.84
C SER A 127 2.33 29.62 -0.80
N VAL A 128 3.54 29.48 -1.37
CA VAL A 128 4.26 28.20 -1.38
C VAL A 128 5.68 28.39 -0.89
N GLU A 129 6.01 27.74 0.21
CA GLU A 129 7.36 27.65 0.76
C GLU A 129 7.90 26.23 0.59
N ILE A 130 9.13 26.13 0.07
CA ILE A 130 9.81 24.84 -0.09
C ILE A 130 10.73 24.63 1.11
N ILE A 131 10.49 23.54 1.84
CA ILE A 131 11.32 23.12 2.96
C ILE A 131 12.46 22.27 2.39
N SER A 132 13.70 22.71 2.55
CA SER A 132 14.90 21.91 2.32
C SER A 132 15.31 21.23 3.63
N GLU A 133 15.34 19.90 3.64
CA GLU A 133 16.04 19.14 4.67
C GLU A 133 17.55 19.12 4.43
#